data_fab681f05dab55df7bb676da7ce31a7d
#
_entry.id   fab681f05dab55df7bb676da7ce31a7d
#
_cell.length_a   1.000
_cell.length_b   1.000
_cell.length_c   1.000
_cell.angle_alpha   90.00
_cell.angle_beta   90.00
_cell.angle_gamma   90.00
#
_symmetry.space_group_name_H-M   'P 1'
#
loop_
_entity.id
_entity.type
_entity.pdbx_description
1 polymer ?
#
loop_
_entity_poly.entity_id
_entity_poly.type
_entity_poly.pdbx_seq_one_letter_code
_entity_poly.pdbx_strand_id
1 'polypeptide(L)'
;EYKEKNFARQALVINPVHACQPLGAQLAAHGFEGTLPFVHGSQGCASYYRSTLNRHFREPAPAVSDSMTEDGAVFGGQNNLHEGLENANAIYKPKMIAVFTSCMPEVIGDDLTAFIKNAKQKNCVPKDLPVPYANTPSFNGTHIHGYDSMLVSILQTLTEGKQIEGRCTG
;
A
#
# COMPACT_ATOMS: atom_id res chain seq x y z
N GLU A 1 -28.98 -30.81 -5.33
CA GLU A 1 -27.53 -31.12 -5.15
C GLU A 1 -26.63 -29.95 -5.54
N TYR A 2 -26.85 -29.34 -6.69
CA TYR A 2 -26.08 -28.18 -7.14
C TYR A 2 -26.30 -26.92 -6.29
N LYS A 3 -27.53 -26.71 -5.82
CA LYS A 3 -27.86 -25.60 -4.91
C LYS A 3 -27.20 -25.76 -3.53
N GLU A 4 -27.24 -26.94 -2.95
CA GLU A 4 -26.57 -27.19 -1.66
C GLU A 4 -25.06 -27.00 -1.73
N LYS A 5 -24.41 -27.49 -2.81
CA LYS A 5 -22.97 -27.27 -3.01
C LYS A 5 -22.60 -25.80 -3.18
N ASN A 6 -23.46 -25.00 -3.78
CA ASN A 6 -23.26 -23.56 -3.90
C ASN A 6 -23.48 -22.81 -2.58
N PHE A 7 -24.47 -23.23 -1.77
CA PHE A 7 -24.67 -22.65 -0.44
C PHE A 7 -23.54 -22.98 0.52
N ALA A 8 -22.96 -24.18 0.45
CA ALA A 8 -21.79 -24.55 1.22
C ALA A 8 -20.52 -23.76 0.84
N ARG A 9 -20.51 -23.10 -0.33
CA ARG A 9 -19.44 -22.23 -0.81
C ARG A 9 -19.74 -20.74 -0.62
N GLN A 10 -20.45 -20.37 0.43
CA GLN A 10 -20.74 -18.96 0.71
C GLN A 10 -19.48 -18.07 0.75
N ALA A 11 -18.33 -18.64 1.14
CA ALA A 11 -17.06 -17.95 1.07
C ALA A 11 -16.59 -17.63 -0.37
N LEU A 12 -17.14 -18.29 -1.39
CA LEU A 12 -16.84 -18.05 -2.81
C LEU A 12 -17.92 -17.23 -3.52
N VAL A 13 -19.11 -17.11 -2.93
CA VAL A 13 -20.18 -16.19 -3.37
C VAL A 13 -19.95 -14.84 -2.71
N ILE A 14 -18.70 -14.39 -2.81
CA ILE A 14 -18.31 -13.13 -2.26
C ILE A 14 -18.89 -12.05 -3.16
N ASN A 15 -19.45 -11.04 -2.53
CA ASN A 15 -19.83 -9.79 -3.12
C ASN A 15 -18.81 -9.38 -4.20
N PRO A 16 -19.15 -9.29 -5.48
CA PRO A 16 -18.23 -8.94 -6.55
C PRO A 16 -17.65 -7.52 -6.41
N VAL A 17 -18.20 -6.73 -5.51
CA VAL A 17 -17.68 -5.41 -5.11
C VAL A 17 -16.58 -5.52 -4.05
N HIS A 18 -16.38 -6.69 -3.47
CA HIS A 18 -15.29 -6.91 -2.52
C HIS A 18 -13.95 -6.85 -3.24
N ALA A 19 -13.17 -5.82 -2.93
CA ALA A 19 -11.78 -5.72 -3.32
C ALA A 19 -10.88 -5.97 -2.12
N CYS A 20 -9.63 -6.34 -2.38
CA CYS A 20 -8.64 -6.59 -1.33
C CYS A 20 -8.16 -5.28 -0.67
N GLN A 21 -7.56 -5.41 0.52
CA GLN A 21 -7.08 -4.27 1.29
C GLN A 21 -6.14 -3.32 0.52
N PRO A 22 -5.14 -3.80 -0.23
CA PRO A 22 -4.19 -2.92 -0.93
C PRO A 22 -4.86 -1.93 -1.89
N LEU A 23 -5.97 -2.32 -2.52
CA LEU A 23 -6.73 -1.40 -3.39
C LEU A 23 -7.28 -0.21 -2.60
N GLY A 24 -7.78 -0.46 -1.40
CA GLY A 24 -8.27 0.60 -0.51
C GLY A 24 -7.14 1.50 -0.02
N ALA A 25 -5.99 0.93 0.33
CA ALA A 25 -4.81 1.69 0.71
C ALA A 25 -4.33 2.61 -0.42
N GLN A 26 -4.31 2.10 -1.66
CA GLN A 26 -3.98 2.92 -2.82
C GLN A 26 -4.98 4.05 -3.03
N LEU A 27 -6.28 3.77 -2.87
CA LEU A 27 -7.33 4.79 -2.98
C LEU A 27 -7.15 5.90 -1.94
N ALA A 28 -6.85 5.54 -0.68
CA ALA A 28 -6.59 6.51 0.38
C ALA A 28 -5.38 7.40 0.06
N ALA A 29 -4.29 6.80 -0.45
CA ALA A 29 -3.08 7.51 -0.83
C ALA A 29 -3.32 8.54 -1.95
N HIS A 30 -4.19 8.25 -2.91
CA HIS A 30 -4.56 9.19 -3.97
C HIS A 30 -5.32 10.43 -3.47
N GLY A 31 -5.89 10.38 -2.28
CA GLY A 31 -6.56 11.53 -1.67
C GLY A 31 -5.62 12.65 -1.22
N PHE A 32 -4.31 12.41 -1.21
CA PHE A 32 -3.31 13.38 -0.75
C PHE A 32 -2.44 13.86 -1.91
N GLU A 33 -2.44 15.15 -2.14
CA GLU A 33 -1.72 15.77 -3.25
C GLU A 33 -0.21 15.52 -3.20
N GLY A 34 0.36 15.08 -4.30
CA GLY A 34 1.79 14.80 -4.43
C GLY A 34 2.24 13.49 -3.79
N THR A 35 1.30 12.65 -3.37
CA THR A 35 1.59 11.31 -2.85
C THR A 35 1.80 10.32 -3.98
N LEU A 36 2.84 9.51 -3.86
CA LEU A 36 3.08 8.37 -4.74
C LEU A 36 2.69 7.08 -4.01
N PRO A 37 1.62 6.39 -4.43
CA PRO A 37 1.30 5.06 -3.93
C PRO A 37 2.36 4.05 -4.35
N PHE A 38 2.86 3.28 -3.40
CA PHE A 38 3.94 2.32 -3.61
C PHE A 38 3.52 0.94 -3.10
N VAL A 39 3.44 -0.02 -4.01
CA VAL A 39 3.10 -1.41 -3.71
C VAL A 39 4.37 -2.18 -3.39
N HIS A 40 4.53 -2.61 -2.15
CA HIS A 40 5.54 -3.60 -1.79
C HIS A 40 5.01 -4.99 -2.10
N GLY A 41 5.56 -5.64 -3.12
CA GLY A 41 5.16 -6.98 -3.54
C GLY A 41 5.04 -7.18 -5.05
N SER A 42 4.04 -7.96 -5.48
CA SER A 42 3.89 -8.36 -6.86
C SER A 42 3.46 -7.22 -7.79
N GLN A 43 4.15 -7.09 -8.90
CA GLN A 43 3.80 -6.18 -10.00
C GLN A 43 2.42 -6.46 -10.62
N GLY A 44 1.97 -7.71 -10.60
CA GLY A 44 0.65 -8.09 -11.08
C GLY A 44 -0.47 -7.48 -10.23
N CYS A 45 -0.30 -7.48 -8.92
CA CYS A 45 -1.21 -6.81 -7.99
C CYS A 45 -1.25 -5.30 -8.25
N ALA A 46 -0.10 -4.66 -8.38
CA ALA A 46 0.01 -3.23 -8.69
C ALA A 46 -0.70 -2.86 -9.99
N SER A 47 -0.53 -3.67 -11.04
CA SER A 47 -1.19 -3.48 -12.33
C SER A 47 -2.72 -3.61 -12.21
N TYR A 48 -3.19 -4.57 -11.42
CA TYR A 48 -4.62 -4.76 -11.17
C TYR A 48 -5.23 -3.56 -10.42
N TYR A 49 -4.60 -3.09 -9.37
CA TYR A 49 -5.07 -1.93 -8.61
C TYR A 49 -5.11 -0.68 -9.47
N ARG A 50 -4.05 -0.43 -10.24
CA ARG A 50 -3.98 0.67 -11.18
C ARG A 50 -5.09 0.61 -12.22
N SER A 51 -5.30 -0.55 -12.84
CA SER A 51 -6.37 -0.75 -13.83
C SER A 51 -7.77 -0.49 -13.25
N THR A 52 -8.00 -0.90 -12.01
CA THR A 52 -9.27 -0.68 -11.32
C THR A 52 -9.50 0.80 -11.02
N LEU A 53 -8.50 1.49 -10.50
CA LEU A 53 -8.60 2.92 -10.17
C LEU A 53 -8.66 3.81 -11.41
N ASN A 54 -7.95 3.46 -12.49
CA ASN A 54 -8.09 4.16 -13.77
C ASN A 54 -9.54 4.16 -14.26
N ARG A 55 -10.24 3.03 -14.12
CA ARG A 55 -11.67 2.95 -14.47
C ARG A 55 -12.55 3.74 -13.51
N HIS A 56 -12.23 3.74 -12.23
CA HIS A 56 -12.96 4.49 -11.21
C HIS A 56 -12.85 6.00 -11.44
N PHE A 57 -11.65 6.51 -11.59
CA PHE A 57 -11.38 7.94 -11.78
C PHE A 57 -11.60 8.40 -13.23
N ARG A 58 -11.63 7.48 -14.20
CA ARG A 58 -11.64 7.75 -15.65
C ARG A 58 -10.41 8.54 -16.12
N GLU A 59 -9.32 8.42 -15.39
CA GLU A 59 -8.03 9.03 -15.66
C GLU A 59 -6.89 8.11 -15.17
N PRO A 60 -5.65 8.30 -15.63
CA PRO A 60 -4.52 7.51 -15.17
C PRO A 60 -4.23 7.72 -13.68
N ALA A 61 -4.33 6.65 -12.88
CA ALA A 61 -3.98 6.65 -11.48
C ALA A 61 -2.50 6.23 -11.32
N PRO A 62 -1.62 7.11 -10.80
CA PRO A 62 -0.21 6.76 -10.60
C PRO A 62 -0.09 5.70 -9.50
N ALA A 63 0.77 4.73 -9.73
CA ALA A 63 1.22 3.77 -8.74
C ALA A 63 2.52 3.11 -9.21
N VAL A 64 3.38 2.78 -8.27
CA VAL A 64 4.62 2.05 -8.52
C VAL A 64 4.68 0.80 -7.67
N SER A 65 5.55 -0.14 -8.04
CA SER A 65 5.80 -1.36 -7.30
C SER A 65 7.30 -1.65 -7.31
N ASP A 66 7.80 -2.30 -6.27
CA ASP A 66 9.15 -2.84 -6.24
C ASP A 66 9.30 -4.17 -7.00
N SER A 67 8.20 -4.66 -7.56
CA SER A 67 8.19 -5.83 -8.46
C SER A 67 8.90 -7.05 -7.88
N MET A 68 8.53 -7.42 -6.64
CA MET A 68 9.11 -8.61 -6.00
C MET A 68 9.00 -9.84 -6.90
N THR A 69 10.15 -10.48 -7.10
CA THR A 69 10.31 -11.74 -7.82
C THR A 69 10.42 -12.92 -6.86
N GLU A 70 10.67 -14.11 -7.39
CA GLU A 70 10.88 -15.33 -6.61
C GLU A 70 12.02 -15.19 -5.61
N ASP A 71 13.08 -14.48 -5.97
CA ASP A 71 14.22 -14.21 -5.08
C ASP A 71 13.77 -13.40 -3.84
N GLY A 72 12.95 -12.36 -4.04
CA GLY A 72 12.36 -11.62 -2.95
C GLY A 72 11.44 -12.46 -2.07
N ALA A 73 10.72 -13.40 -2.66
CA ALA A 73 9.86 -14.32 -1.92
C ALA A 73 10.65 -15.33 -1.05
N VAL A 74 11.86 -15.67 -1.45
CA VAL A 74 12.73 -16.64 -0.74
C VAL A 74 13.65 -15.96 0.28
N PHE A 75 14.22 -14.81 -0.07
CA PHE A 75 15.25 -14.13 0.73
C PHE A 75 14.74 -12.90 1.46
N GLY A 76 13.45 -12.55 1.30
CA GLY A 76 12.84 -11.34 1.84
C GLY A 76 12.91 -10.13 0.90
N GLY A 77 11.88 -9.28 0.97
CA GLY A 77 11.69 -8.16 0.04
C GLY A 77 12.46 -6.89 0.38
N GLN A 78 13.31 -6.87 1.41
CA GLN A 78 13.97 -5.65 1.88
C GLN A 78 14.79 -4.95 0.79
N ASN A 79 15.57 -5.69 0.01
CA ASN A 79 16.40 -5.11 -1.04
C ASN A 79 15.54 -4.53 -2.17
N ASN A 80 14.48 -5.25 -2.57
CA ASN A 80 13.53 -4.78 -3.56
C ASN A 80 12.87 -3.47 -3.11
N LEU A 81 12.44 -3.39 -1.84
CA LEU A 81 11.83 -2.19 -1.29
C LEU A 81 12.82 -1.01 -1.27
N HIS A 82 14.07 -1.22 -0.85
CA HIS A 82 15.06 -0.16 -0.80
C HIS A 82 15.38 0.41 -2.18
N GLU A 83 15.67 -0.47 -3.15
CA GLU A 83 15.93 -0.09 -4.53
C GLU A 83 14.70 0.58 -5.16
N GLY A 84 13.52 0.01 -4.93
CA GLY A 84 12.27 0.57 -5.41
C GLY A 84 11.98 1.97 -4.87
N LEU A 85 12.21 2.21 -3.58
CA LEU A 85 12.02 3.52 -2.96
C LEU A 85 13.04 4.55 -3.49
N GLU A 86 14.30 4.16 -3.65
CA GLU A 86 15.34 5.03 -4.21
C GLU A 86 14.98 5.45 -5.64
N ASN A 87 14.64 4.48 -6.49
CA ASN A 87 14.23 4.72 -7.88
C ASN A 87 12.95 5.58 -7.96
N ALA A 88 11.95 5.28 -7.14
CA ALA A 88 10.71 6.04 -7.10
C ALA A 88 10.95 7.51 -6.70
N ASN A 89 11.78 7.74 -5.70
CA ASN A 89 12.14 9.09 -5.27
C ASN A 89 12.93 9.84 -6.36
N ALA A 90 13.89 9.18 -7.01
CA ALA A 90 14.72 9.79 -8.06
C ALA A 90 13.91 10.20 -9.28
N ILE A 91 12.96 9.35 -9.71
CA ILE A 91 12.18 9.55 -10.93
C ILE A 91 11.02 10.52 -10.72
N TYR A 92 10.22 10.30 -9.67
CA TYR A 92 8.95 11.00 -9.48
C TYR A 92 9.04 12.20 -8.55
N LYS A 93 10.05 12.26 -7.67
CA LYS A 93 10.23 13.34 -6.68
C LYS A 93 8.94 13.68 -5.93
N PRO A 94 8.27 12.69 -5.33
CA PRO A 94 6.99 12.89 -4.69
C PRO A 94 7.13 13.70 -3.39
N LYS A 95 6.03 14.30 -2.94
CA LYS A 95 5.96 14.94 -1.62
C LYS A 95 5.83 13.93 -0.48
N MET A 96 5.34 12.72 -0.79
CA MET A 96 5.13 11.61 0.14
C MET A 96 5.10 10.29 -0.64
N ILE A 97 5.63 9.22 -0.06
CA ILE A 97 5.51 7.86 -0.62
C ILE A 97 4.68 7.02 0.35
N ALA A 98 3.50 6.62 -0.06
CA ALA A 98 2.61 5.76 0.74
C ALA A 98 2.84 4.29 0.38
N VAL A 99 3.51 3.56 1.27
CA VAL A 99 3.88 2.15 1.07
C VAL A 99 2.81 1.23 1.64
N PHE A 100 2.39 0.23 0.87
CA PHE A 100 1.48 -0.80 1.34
C PHE A 100 1.82 -2.15 0.73
N THR A 101 1.52 -3.22 1.46
CA THR A 101 1.86 -4.58 1.08
C THR A 101 0.84 -5.20 0.13
N SER A 102 1.30 -6.09 -0.74
CA SER A 102 0.45 -7.11 -1.37
C SER A 102 0.42 -8.38 -0.51
N CYS A 103 -0.21 -9.46 -0.99
CA CYS A 103 -0.30 -10.70 -0.21
C CYS A 103 1.05 -11.42 -0.04
N MET A 104 1.98 -11.28 -0.99
CA MET A 104 3.25 -12.01 -0.94
C MET A 104 4.13 -11.58 0.25
N PRO A 105 4.44 -10.30 0.47
CA PRO A 105 5.19 -9.85 1.64
C PRO A 105 4.55 -10.24 2.98
N GLU A 106 3.22 -10.22 3.04
CA GLU A 106 2.48 -10.61 4.23
C GLU A 106 2.61 -12.11 4.56
N VAL A 107 2.63 -12.96 3.54
CA VAL A 107 2.78 -14.42 3.72
C VAL A 107 4.20 -14.78 4.15
N ILE A 108 5.21 -14.13 3.60
CA ILE A 108 6.62 -14.39 3.96
C ILE A 108 7.02 -13.68 5.25
N GLY A 109 6.20 -12.75 5.77
CA GLY A 109 6.44 -12.07 7.03
C GLY A 109 7.44 -10.92 6.95
N ASP A 110 7.45 -10.17 5.86
CA ASP A 110 8.29 -8.98 5.71
C ASP A 110 7.89 -7.90 6.73
N ASP A 111 8.87 -7.36 7.45
CA ASP A 111 8.68 -6.29 8.43
C ASP A 111 8.87 -4.90 7.78
N LEU A 112 7.78 -4.31 7.30
CA LEU A 112 7.79 -2.97 6.71
C LEU A 112 8.36 -1.91 7.65
N THR A 113 8.10 -2.01 8.95
CA THR A 113 8.58 -1.05 9.95
C THR A 113 10.10 -1.01 9.97
N ALA A 114 10.71 -2.20 10.07
CA ALA A 114 12.15 -2.33 10.04
C ALA A 114 12.73 -1.91 8.67
N PHE A 115 12.09 -2.31 7.58
CA PHE A 115 12.57 -2.02 6.23
C PHE A 115 12.58 -0.52 5.91
N ILE A 116 11.52 0.20 6.25
CA ILE A 116 11.42 1.65 6.02
C ILE A 116 12.40 2.41 6.92
N LYS A 117 12.55 1.98 8.17
CA LYS A 117 13.56 2.55 9.07
C LYS A 117 14.97 2.38 8.51
N ASN A 118 15.30 1.18 8.02
CA ASN A 118 16.58 0.89 7.38
C ASN A 118 16.78 1.67 6.09
N ALA A 119 15.73 1.85 5.27
CA ALA A 119 15.78 2.66 4.05
C ALA A 119 16.13 4.12 4.33
N LYS A 120 15.55 4.71 5.38
CA LYS A 120 15.87 6.06 5.83
C LYS A 120 17.30 6.17 6.38
N GLN A 121 17.78 5.14 7.09
CA GLN A 121 19.16 5.11 7.60
C GLN A 121 20.20 4.98 6.48
N LYS A 122 19.90 4.19 5.45
CA LYS A 122 20.74 4.02 4.25
C LYS A 122 20.64 5.18 3.26
N ASN A 123 19.79 6.18 3.54
CA ASN A 123 19.50 7.32 2.66
C ASN A 123 18.92 6.92 1.29
N CYS A 124 18.23 5.79 1.20
CA CYS A 124 17.48 5.42 -0.01
C CYS A 124 16.35 6.44 -0.32
N VAL A 125 15.85 7.10 0.71
CA VAL A 125 14.93 8.25 0.61
C VAL A 125 15.40 9.38 1.54
N PRO A 126 15.09 10.65 1.21
CA PRO A 126 15.37 11.77 2.10
C PRO A 126 14.75 11.56 3.50
N LYS A 127 15.47 11.96 4.54
CA LYS A 127 15.01 11.75 5.94
C LYS A 127 13.72 12.51 6.26
N ASP A 128 13.54 13.64 5.63
CA ASP A 128 12.39 14.54 5.75
C ASP A 128 11.19 14.11 4.90
N LEU A 129 11.40 13.17 3.94
CA LEU A 129 10.31 12.66 3.13
C LEU A 129 9.37 11.78 3.98
N PRO A 130 8.07 12.11 4.09
CA PRO A 130 7.11 11.26 4.76
C PRO A 130 6.94 9.94 4.00
N VAL A 131 7.06 8.83 4.72
CA VAL A 131 6.85 7.48 4.17
C VAL A 131 5.88 6.72 5.08
N PRO A 132 4.58 7.06 5.06
CA PRO A 132 3.57 6.28 5.75
C PRO A 132 3.50 4.88 5.16
N TYR A 133 3.18 3.89 5.99
CA TYR A 133 3.08 2.51 5.55
C TYR A 133 1.95 1.76 6.24
N ALA A 134 1.37 0.81 5.54
CA ALA A 134 0.32 -0.05 6.06
C ALA A 134 0.50 -1.49 5.60
N ASN A 135 0.36 -2.43 6.54
CA ASN A 135 0.22 -3.83 6.22
C ASN A 135 -1.20 -4.09 5.74
N THR A 136 -1.33 -4.59 4.52
CA THR A 136 -2.63 -4.75 3.85
C THR A 136 -2.79 -6.14 3.27
N PRO A 137 -2.87 -7.19 4.14
CA PRO A 137 -3.04 -8.57 3.67
C PRO A 137 -4.32 -8.72 2.86
N SER A 138 -4.21 -9.25 1.64
CA SER A 138 -5.36 -9.41 0.74
C SER A 138 -6.29 -10.56 1.15
N PHE A 139 -5.82 -11.46 2.01
CA PHE A 139 -6.57 -12.63 2.49
C PHE A 139 -7.37 -12.35 3.77
N ASN A 140 -7.29 -11.15 4.31
CA ASN A 140 -8.03 -10.71 5.50
C ASN A 140 -8.65 -9.32 5.26
N GLY A 141 -9.90 -9.13 5.69
CA GLY A 141 -10.59 -7.87 5.53
C GLY A 141 -10.91 -7.50 4.07
N THR A 142 -11.21 -6.22 3.85
CA THR A 142 -11.65 -5.68 2.56
C THR A 142 -10.89 -4.39 2.24
N HIS A 143 -11.14 -3.84 1.06
CA HIS A 143 -10.60 -2.52 0.67
C HIS A 143 -10.94 -1.40 1.68
N ILE A 144 -12.07 -1.50 2.41
CA ILE A 144 -12.44 -0.53 3.46
C ILE A 144 -11.39 -0.54 4.58
N HIS A 145 -10.98 -1.72 5.04
CA HIS A 145 -9.94 -1.83 6.08
C HIS A 145 -8.59 -1.31 5.60
N GLY A 146 -8.23 -1.59 4.35
CA GLY A 146 -7.00 -1.07 3.77
C GLY A 146 -7.00 0.44 3.61
N TYR A 147 -8.15 1.02 3.23
CA TYR A 147 -8.34 2.46 3.18
C TYR A 147 -8.13 3.11 4.55
N ASP A 148 -8.78 2.55 5.56
CA ASP A 148 -8.73 3.04 6.95
C ASP A 148 -7.30 2.95 7.51
N SER A 149 -6.65 1.80 7.35
CA SER A 149 -5.28 1.58 7.81
C SER A 149 -4.28 2.56 7.18
N MET A 150 -4.39 2.79 5.88
CA MET A 150 -3.51 3.73 5.18
C MET A 150 -3.81 5.18 5.59
N LEU A 151 -5.07 5.56 5.72
CA LEU A 151 -5.47 6.90 6.16
C LEU A 151 -4.91 7.20 7.56
N VAL A 152 -5.07 6.27 8.49
CA VAL A 152 -4.51 6.39 9.85
C VAL A 152 -2.99 6.54 9.80
N SER A 153 -2.30 5.71 9.02
CA SER A 153 -0.83 5.77 8.89
C SER A 153 -0.36 7.11 8.30
N ILE A 154 -1.04 7.64 7.29
CA ILE A 154 -0.73 8.95 6.71
C ILE A 154 -0.92 10.06 7.75
N LEU A 155 -2.05 10.06 8.44
CA LEU A 155 -2.33 11.08 9.46
C LEU A 155 -1.32 11.01 10.60
N GLN A 156 -0.98 9.84 11.10
CA GLN A 156 0.04 9.66 12.13
C GLN A 156 1.40 10.19 11.66
N THR A 157 1.83 9.82 10.46
CA THR A 157 3.13 10.26 9.89
C THR A 157 3.19 11.78 9.71
N LEU A 158 2.10 12.42 9.30
CA LEU A 158 2.06 13.86 9.07
C LEU A 158 1.91 14.68 10.35
N THR A 159 1.37 14.09 11.43
CA THR A 159 1.16 14.75 12.72
C THR A 159 2.22 14.42 13.76
N GLU A 160 3.10 13.47 13.49
CA GLU A 160 4.16 13.06 14.40
C GLU A 160 5.04 14.25 14.79
N GLY A 161 5.19 14.48 16.10
CA GLY A 161 5.97 15.58 16.66
C GLY A 161 5.35 16.98 16.52
N LYS A 162 4.14 17.10 15.98
CA LYS A 162 3.43 18.37 15.89
C LYS A 162 2.48 18.54 17.07
N GLN A 163 2.67 19.60 17.85
CA GLN A 163 1.65 20.04 18.82
C GLN A 163 0.60 20.87 18.07
N ILE A 164 -0.65 20.50 18.25
CA ILE A 164 -1.77 21.28 17.72
C ILE A 164 -1.96 22.49 18.64
N GLU A 165 -1.42 23.65 18.25
CA GLU A 165 -1.73 24.91 18.88
C GLU A 165 -3.02 25.48 18.25
N GLY A 166 -4.11 25.42 18.98
CA GLY A 166 -5.38 26.00 18.58
C GLY A 166 -6.57 25.03 18.65
N ARG A 167 -7.74 25.56 19.01
CA ARG A 167 -9.02 24.85 18.89
C ARG A 167 -9.45 24.85 17.43
N CYS A 168 -9.73 23.70 16.87
CA CYS A 168 -10.55 23.62 15.66
C CYS A 168 -11.93 24.20 15.99
N THR A 169 -12.15 25.42 15.61
CA THR A 169 -13.51 26.01 15.53
C THR A 169 -14.05 25.60 14.18
N GLY A 170 -14.79 24.46 14.16
CA GLY A 170 -15.56 24.03 13.00
C GLY A 170 -16.80 24.91 12.83
#